data_ebb0f2b609ad2599763ed94e74e503b2
#
_entry.id   ebb0f2b609ad2599763ed94e74e503b2
#
_cell.length_a   1.000
_cell.length_b   1.000
_cell.length_c   1.000
_cell.angle_alpha   90.00
_cell.angle_beta   90.00
_cell.angle_gamma   90.00
#
_symmetry.space_group_name_H-M   'P 1'
#
loop_
_entity.id
_entity.type
_entity.pdbx_description
1 polymer ?
#
loop_
_entity_poly.entity_id
_entity_poly.type
_entity_poly.pdbx_seq_one_letter_code
_entity_poly.pdbx_strand_id
1 'polypeptide(L)'
;MSGEGMSIWVSDIDGNNSKVLTKPGRNLIPSWFPDSKHIVWMNFKPGKDPAENSQLHIMNSETMESRRLFSDSEQIKFSNSMPVVSPKGKQVAFISNRQGTYRVWLSNLDGSDAKPISPTSTKQHDILKLPIEQKVPAWSPDGKWIAHWEGVEMIHMSKFTGIQNHQKDRMIGESWNVWVVRIDGKKKRKVGHGDDPTWSPDGFVTRSFPDAKKGGPKIMIETKNESKELLIVPSQTPHYGRFAWIP
;
A
#
# COMPACT_ATOMS: atom_id res chain seq x y z
N MET A 1 23.30 -15.74 11.55
CA MET A 1 23.19 -14.27 11.44
C MET A 1 21.96 -13.86 12.23
N SER A 2 22.15 -13.24 13.40
CA SER A 2 21.08 -12.61 14.18
C SER A 2 20.61 -11.39 13.39
N GLY A 3 19.55 -11.54 12.61
CA GLY A 3 18.98 -10.44 11.86
C GLY A 3 18.50 -9.37 12.82
N GLU A 4 19.16 -8.22 12.82
CA GLU A 4 18.67 -7.04 13.49
C GLU A 4 17.26 -6.75 12.97
N GLY A 5 16.29 -6.72 13.88
CA GLY A 5 14.90 -6.50 13.49
C GLY A 5 14.72 -5.04 13.04
N MET A 6 13.76 -4.80 12.15
CA MET A 6 13.38 -3.47 11.71
C MET A 6 12.55 -2.77 12.79
N SER A 7 12.86 -1.52 13.08
CA SER A 7 12.13 -0.65 14.00
C SER A 7 11.62 0.58 13.29
N ILE A 8 10.54 1.15 13.81
CA ILE A 8 10.03 2.45 13.34
C ILE A 8 10.70 3.53 14.19
N TRP A 9 11.18 4.54 13.52
CA TRP A 9 11.81 5.72 14.09
C TRP A 9 11.04 6.97 13.69
N VAL A 10 11.14 7.99 14.51
CA VAL A 10 10.67 9.34 14.21
C VAL A 10 11.81 10.31 14.45
N SER A 11 11.89 11.36 13.65
CA SER A 11 12.80 12.48 13.83
C SER A 11 12.10 13.78 13.43
N ASP A 12 12.70 14.89 13.79
CA ASP A 12 12.33 16.18 13.21
C ASP A 12 12.67 16.19 11.70
N ILE A 13 12.14 17.18 10.97
CA ILE A 13 12.31 17.29 9.52
C ILE A 13 13.78 17.48 9.10
N ASP A 14 14.60 18.04 10.00
CA ASP A 14 16.03 18.21 9.81
C ASP A 14 16.85 16.96 10.23
N GLY A 15 16.18 15.89 10.63
CA GLY A 15 16.80 14.63 11.08
C GLY A 15 17.25 14.62 12.54
N ASN A 16 17.10 15.72 13.27
CA ASN A 16 17.41 15.79 14.69
C ASN A 16 16.38 15.08 15.56
N ASN A 17 16.68 14.94 16.85
CA ASN A 17 15.79 14.36 17.87
C ASN A 17 15.23 12.98 17.50
N SER A 18 16.02 12.17 16.80
CA SER A 18 15.63 10.82 16.37
C SER A 18 15.28 9.94 17.58
N LYS A 19 14.10 9.33 17.55
CA LYS A 19 13.56 8.45 18.60
C LYS A 19 13.04 7.16 18.02
N VAL A 20 13.41 6.03 18.61
CA VAL A 20 12.82 4.73 18.26
C VAL A 20 11.44 4.60 18.88
N LEU A 21 10.45 4.21 18.07
CA LEU A 21 9.07 4.02 18.51
C LEU A 21 8.71 2.55 18.77
N THR A 22 9.38 1.62 18.13
CA THR A 22 9.06 0.19 18.28
C THR A 22 10.30 -0.60 18.68
N LYS A 23 10.09 -1.67 19.47
CA LYS A 23 11.15 -2.66 19.71
C LYS A 23 11.62 -3.26 18.38
N PRO A 24 12.88 -3.69 18.27
CA PRO A 24 13.35 -4.41 17.10
C PRO A 24 12.43 -5.61 16.77
N GLY A 25 12.03 -5.72 15.52
CA GLY A 25 11.09 -6.71 15.05
C GLY A 25 10.91 -6.58 13.55
N ARG A 26 9.76 -6.93 13.02
CA ARG A 26 9.44 -6.71 11.61
C ARG A 26 8.33 -5.67 11.49
N ASN A 27 8.69 -4.41 11.76
CA ASN A 27 7.81 -3.26 11.77
C ASN A 27 8.03 -2.45 10.49
N LEU A 28 6.97 -2.29 9.69
CA LEU A 28 7.05 -1.70 8.35
C LEU A 28 5.87 -0.77 8.07
N ILE A 29 6.06 0.09 7.09
CA ILE A 29 5.02 0.91 6.44
C ILE A 29 4.21 1.69 7.49
N PRO A 30 4.85 2.60 8.25
CA PRO A 30 4.13 3.48 9.15
C PRO A 30 3.33 4.53 8.36
N SER A 31 2.21 4.95 8.93
CA SER A 31 1.42 6.08 8.46
C SER A 31 0.98 6.91 9.66
N TRP A 32 1.21 8.23 9.59
CA TRP A 32 0.77 9.16 10.59
C TRP A 32 -0.73 9.38 10.56
N PHE A 33 -1.29 9.62 11.74
CA PHE A 33 -2.61 10.22 11.86
C PHE A 33 -2.52 11.73 11.63
N PRO A 34 -3.64 12.38 11.22
CA PRO A 34 -3.68 13.84 11.06
C PRO A 34 -3.44 14.63 12.35
N ASP A 35 -3.55 13.99 13.50
CA ASP A 35 -3.28 14.60 14.82
C ASP A 35 -1.78 14.76 15.14
N SER A 36 -0.91 14.24 14.28
CA SER A 36 0.56 14.24 14.45
C SER A 36 1.05 13.55 15.73
N LYS A 37 0.19 12.78 16.40
CA LYS A 37 0.49 12.06 17.66
C LYS A 37 0.43 10.56 17.51
N HIS A 38 -0.46 10.06 16.67
CA HIS A 38 -0.64 8.64 16.47
C HIS A 38 -0.04 8.17 15.16
N ILE A 39 0.44 6.93 15.16
CA ILE A 39 0.85 6.19 13.96
C ILE A 39 0.12 4.86 13.90
N VAL A 40 -0.12 4.39 12.67
CA VAL A 40 -0.48 3.01 12.38
C VAL A 40 0.66 2.36 11.58
N TRP A 41 0.96 1.10 11.86
CA TRP A 41 1.98 0.36 11.11
C TRP A 41 1.62 -1.11 10.98
N MET A 42 2.30 -1.82 10.09
CA MET A 42 2.23 -3.28 10.04
C MET A 42 3.38 -3.93 10.78
N ASN A 43 3.08 -5.03 11.45
CA ASN A 43 4.06 -5.92 12.06
C ASN A 43 3.78 -7.36 11.59
N PHE A 44 4.82 -8.16 11.38
CA PHE A 44 4.67 -9.58 11.07
C PHE A 44 5.67 -10.44 11.87
N LYS A 45 5.28 -11.68 12.13
CA LYS A 45 6.08 -12.60 12.94
C LYS A 45 7.32 -13.09 12.18
N PRO A 46 8.49 -13.17 12.84
CA PRO A 46 9.68 -13.80 12.26
C PRO A 46 9.40 -15.23 11.79
N GLY A 47 10.00 -15.63 10.68
CA GLY A 47 9.86 -16.99 10.13
C GLY A 47 8.54 -17.27 9.39
N LYS A 48 7.68 -16.28 9.27
CA LYS A 48 6.45 -16.32 8.46
C LYS A 48 6.56 -15.37 7.30
N ASP A 49 5.93 -15.70 6.18
CA ASP A 49 5.81 -14.80 5.05
C ASP A 49 5.00 -13.55 5.49
N PRO A 50 5.48 -12.33 5.21
CA PRO A 50 4.71 -11.10 5.47
C PRO A 50 3.31 -11.15 4.87
N ALA A 51 3.17 -11.81 3.73
CA ALA A 51 1.91 -12.01 3.06
C ALA A 51 0.94 -12.89 3.88
N GLU A 52 1.44 -13.76 4.76
CA GLU A 52 0.59 -14.70 5.48
C GLU A 52 0.23 -14.28 6.90
N ASN A 53 0.94 -13.29 7.49
CA ASN A 53 0.83 -13.08 8.94
C ASN A 53 1.12 -11.65 9.42
N SER A 54 0.83 -10.63 8.62
CA SER A 54 0.98 -9.25 9.07
C SER A 54 -0.25 -8.78 9.84
N GLN A 55 -0.01 -7.97 10.87
CA GLN A 55 -1.03 -7.37 11.71
C GLN A 55 -0.82 -5.87 11.82
N LEU A 56 -1.90 -5.13 11.99
CA LEU A 56 -1.86 -3.68 12.13
C LEU A 56 -1.87 -3.28 13.61
N HIS A 57 -1.03 -2.32 13.91
CA HIS A 57 -0.89 -1.74 15.24
C HIS A 57 -1.08 -0.22 15.17
N ILE A 58 -1.62 0.35 16.24
CA ILE A 58 -1.72 1.80 16.46
C ILE A 58 -1.00 2.13 17.74
N MET A 59 -0.23 3.24 17.74
CA MET A 59 0.39 3.76 18.96
C MET A 59 0.30 5.28 19.03
N ASN A 60 0.32 5.79 20.23
CA ASN A 60 0.62 7.19 20.51
C ASN A 60 2.15 7.35 20.60
N SER A 61 2.74 8.19 19.75
CA SER A 61 4.19 8.39 19.66
C SER A 61 4.79 9.15 20.84
N GLU A 62 3.98 9.85 21.62
CA GLU A 62 4.40 10.58 22.83
C GLU A 62 4.39 9.65 24.06
N THR A 63 3.27 8.96 24.31
CA THR A 63 3.10 8.07 25.49
C THR A 63 3.66 6.66 25.26
N MET A 64 3.93 6.26 24.02
CA MET A 64 4.36 4.92 23.61
C MET A 64 3.32 3.82 23.87
N GLU A 65 2.10 4.18 24.24
CA GLU A 65 1.00 3.23 24.37
C GLU A 65 0.60 2.69 23.02
N SER A 66 0.56 1.37 22.89
CA SER A 66 0.24 0.71 21.62
C SER A 66 -0.77 -0.41 21.77
N ARG A 67 -1.56 -0.63 20.72
CA ARG A 67 -2.52 -1.73 20.64
C ARG A 67 -2.60 -2.28 19.21
N ARG A 68 -3.12 -3.47 19.05
CA ARG A 68 -3.53 -3.96 17.74
C ARG A 68 -4.76 -3.20 17.24
N LEU A 69 -4.86 -2.99 15.93
CA LEU A 69 -6.09 -2.48 15.32
C LEU A 69 -7.22 -3.50 15.46
N PHE A 70 -6.91 -4.77 15.22
CA PHE A 70 -7.83 -5.89 15.37
C PHE A 70 -7.44 -6.71 16.62
N SER A 71 -8.31 -6.75 17.61
CA SER A 71 -8.12 -7.55 18.83
C SER A 71 -8.85 -8.90 18.76
N ASP A 72 -9.86 -9.01 17.89
CA ASP A 72 -10.65 -10.22 17.72
C ASP A 72 -9.82 -11.36 17.11
N SER A 73 -9.89 -12.55 17.75
CA SER A 73 -9.18 -13.75 17.32
C SER A 73 -9.53 -14.16 15.88
N GLU A 74 -10.75 -13.93 15.43
CA GLU A 74 -11.17 -14.25 14.07
C GLU A 74 -10.53 -13.30 13.05
N GLN A 75 -10.36 -12.05 13.40
CA GLN A 75 -9.77 -11.05 12.50
C GLN A 75 -8.25 -11.15 12.39
N ILE A 76 -7.56 -11.62 13.42
CA ILE A 76 -6.10 -11.82 13.40
C ILE A 76 -5.65 -13.08 12.64
N LYS A 77 -6.58 -13.93 12.21
CA LYS A 77 -6.29 -15.07 11.32
C LYS A 77 -5.86 -14.64 9.92
N PHE A 78 -6.24 -13.43 9.53
CA PHE A 78 -5.95 -12.89 8.20
C PHE A 78 -4.72 -12.01 8.24
N SER A 79 -4.02 -11.95 7.11
CA SER A 79 -2.95 -10.97 6.92
C SER A 79 -3.55 -9.58 6.68
N ASN A 80 -3.06 -8.59 7.42
CA ASN A 80 -3.46 -7.19 7.31
C ASN A 80 -2.20 -6.34 7.15
N SER A 81 -2.10 -5.59 6.05
CA SER A 81 -0.87 -4.89 5.65
C SER A 81 -1.15 -3.52 5.03
N MET A 82 -0.09 -2.74 4.80
CA MET A 82 -0.12 -1.46 4.09
C MET A 82 -1.18 -0.48 4.62
N PRO A 83 -1.21 -0.18 5.92
CA PRO A 83 -2.22 0.71 6.47
C PRO A 83 -1.97 2.17 6.07
N VAL A 84 -3.05 2.90 5.80
CA VAL A 84 -3.05 4.36 5.63
C VAL A 84 -4.27 4.96 6.33
N VAL A 85 -4.04 6.00 7.11
CA VAL A 85 -5.10 6.69 7.86
C VAL A 85 -5.85 7.65 6.94
N SER A 86 -7.16 7.73 7.11
CA SER A 86 -7.98 8.72 6.39
C SER A 86 -7.61 10.16 6.79
N PRO A 87 -7.77 11.16 5.88
CA PRO A 87 -7.43 12.55 6.19
C PRO A 87 -8.15 13.15 7.41
N LYS A 88 -9.29 12.57 7.79
CA LYS A 88 -10.04 12.96 9.01
C LYS A 88 -9.66 12.15 10.26
N GLY A 89 -8.72 11.22 10.16
CA GLY A 89 -8.28 10.39 11.28
C GLY A 89 -9.33 9.42 11.83
N LYS A 90 -10.39 9.10 11.09
CA LYS A 90 -11.50 8.28 11.59
C LYS A 90 -11.48 6.84 11.11
N GLN A 91 -10.79 6.56 10.02
CA GLN A 91 -10.74 5.25 9.37
C GLN A 91 -9.33 4.90 8.94
N VAL A 92 -9.07 3.62 8.78
CA VAL A 92 -7.86 3.07 8.19
C VAL A 92 -8.23 2.30 6.92
N ALA A 93 -7.55 2.61 5.81
CA ALA A 93 -7.53 1.76 4.64
C ALA A 93 -6.32 0.83 4.73
N PHE A 94 -6.49 -0.42 4.38
CA PHE A 94 -5.45 -1.45 4.49
C PHE A 94 -5.68 -2.57 3.48
N ILE A 95 -4.69 -3.41 3.29
CA ILE A 95 -4.80 -4.61 2.46
C ILE A 95 -5.08 -5.80 3.35
N SER A 96 -6.04 -6.64 2.96
CA SER A 96 -6.34 -7.90 3.67
C SER A 96 -6.75 -9.02 2.73
N ASN A 97 -6.39 -10.25 3.11
CA ASN A 97 -6.74 -11.48 2.38
C ASN A 97 -7.99 -12.20 2.92
N ARG A 98 -8.83 -11.51 3.68
CA ARG A 98 -10.06 -12.07 4.31
C ARG A 98 -11.05 -12.75 3.35
N GLN A 99 -10.96 -12.45 2.07
CA GLN A 99 -11.78 -13.06 1.02
C GLN A 99 -10.97 -13.90 0.03
N GLY A 100 -9.85 -14.46 0.49
CA GLY A 100 -9.00 -15.36 -0.29
C GLY A 100 -7.96 -14.68 -1.18
N THR A 101 -8.16 -13.40 -1.52
CA THR A 101 -7.21 -12.57 -2.29
C THR A 101 -6.96 -11.26 -1.58
N TYR A 102 -5.78 -10.66 -1.82
CA TYR A 102 -5.43 -9.37 -1.23
C TYR A 102 -6.23 -8.25 -1.85
N ARG A 103 -6.93 -7.49 -1.00
CA ARG A 103 -7.84 -6.41 -1.40
C ARG A 103 -7.74 -5.24 -0.45
N VAL A 104 -8.17 -4.08 -0.94
CA VAL A 104 -8.31 -2.89 -0.10
C VAL A 104 -9.57 -2.99 0.75
N TRP A 105 -9.38 -2.83 2.04
CA TRP A 105 -10.41 -2.82 3.07
C TRP A 105 -10.42 -1.47 3.80
N LEU A 106 -11.55 -1.13 4.38
CA LEU A 106 -11.72 -0.04 5.33
C LEU A 106 -12.17 -0.61 6.67
N SER A 107 -11.74 0.03 7.75
CA SER A 107 -12.32 -0.16 9.09
C SER A 107 -12.30 1.14 9.88
N ASN A 108 -13.07 1.19 10.95
CA ASN A 108 -12.91 2.16 12.00
C ASN A 108 -11.60 1.93 12.78
N LEU A 109 -11.18 2.90 13.60
CA LEU A 109 -9.93 2.81 14.37
C LEU A 109 -9.95 1.75 15.48
N ASP A 110 -11.11 1.31 15.90
CA ASP A 110 -11.31 0.21 16.86
C ASP A 110 -11.35 -1.17 16.18
N GLY A 111 -11.20 -1.21 14.85
CA GLY A 111 -11.27 -2.42 14.05
C GLY A 111 -12.69 -2.82 13.65
N SER A 112 -13.71 -2.11 14.11
CA SER A 112 -15.10 -2.36 13.72
C SER A 112 -15.39 -1.95 12.26
N ASP A 113 -16.53 -2.41 11.73
CA ASP A 113 -17.02 -2.12 10.37
C ASP A 113 -15.99 -2.40 9.26
N ALA A 114 -15.16 -3.44 9.45
CA ALA A 114 -14.17 -3.84 8.47
C ALA A 114 -14.85 -4.42 7.22
N LYS A 115 -14.69 -3.75 6.08
CA LYS A 115 -15.31 -4.14 4.81
C LYS A 115 -14.42 -3.85 3.60
N PRO A 116 -14.52 -4.65 2.51
CA PRO A 116 -13.83 -4.33 1.27
C PRO A 116 -14.47 -3.10 0.61
N ILE A 117 -13.65 -2.25 -0.01
CA ILE A 117 -14.15 -1.04 -0.69
C ILE A 117 -14.60 -1.28 -2.12
N SER A 118 -14.25 -2.40 -2.69
CA SER A 118 -14.69 -2.75 -4.04
C SER A 118 -15.28 -4.15 -4.08
N PRO A 119 -16.25 -4.39 -4.98
CA PRO A 119 -16.84 -5.72 -5.14
C PRO A 119 -15.81 -6.80 -5.32
N THR A 120 -16.13 -8.00 -4.88
CA THR A 120 -15.24 -9.18 -5.04
C THR A 120 -14.98 -9.41 -6.51
N SER A 121 -13.78 -9.13 -6.95
CA SER A 121 -13.33 -9.59 -8.25
C SER A 121 -12.63 -10.92 -8.02
N THR A 122 -13.26 -12.02 -8.41
CA THR A 122 -12.60 -13.32 -8.59
C THR A 122 -11.78 -13.34 -9.88
N LYS A 123 -11.46 -12.17 -10.41
CA LYS A 123 -10.76 -12.05 -11.68
C LYS A 123 -9.36 -12.63 -11.56
N GLN A 124 -9.08 -13.53 -12.43
CA GLN A 124 -7.74 -13.98 -12.74
C GLN A 124 -7.24 -13.26 -13.98
N HIS A 125 -5.94 -13.12 -14.10
CA HIS A 125 -5.32 -12.63 -15.32
C HIS A 125 -5.60 -13.63 -16.45
N ASP A 126 -6.08 -13.15 -17.59
CA ASP A 126 -6.61 -14.01 -18.67
C ASP A 126 -5.61 -15.06 -19.16
N ILE A 127 -4.34 -14.69 -19.26
CA ILE A 127 -3.27 -15.59 -19.75
C ILE A 127 -2.60 -16.30 -18.58
N LEU A 128 -2.18 -15.57 -17.54
CA LEU A 128 -1.41 -16.12 -16.43
C LEU A 128 -2.26 -16.98 -15.49
N LYS A 129 -3.60 -16.85 -15.52
CA LYS A 129 -4.53 -17.53 -14.61
C LYS A 129 -4.21 -17.36 -13.12
N LEU A 130 -3.45 -16.30 -12.80
CA LEU A 130 -3.09 -15.89 -11.45
C LEU A 130 -4.10 -14.88 -10.92
N PRO A 131 -4.32 -14.84 -9.59
CA PRO A 131 -5.26 -13.90 -9.00
C PRO A 131 -4.80 -12.45 -9.25
N ILE A 132 -5.77 -11.59 -9.53
CA ILE A 132 -5.55 -10.13 -9.54
C ILE A 132 -5.77 -9.63 -8.13
N GLU A 133 -4.76 -8.98 -7.58
CA GLU A 133 -4.73 -8.45 -6.24
C GLU A 133 -4.76 -6.92 -6.23
N GLN A 134 -5.15 -6.35 -5.10
CA GLN A 134 -5.13 -4.92 -4.86
C GLN A 134 -4.07 -4.60 -3.82
N LYS A 135 -3.29 -3.54 -4.03
CA LYS A 135 -2.24 -3.11 -3.10
C LYS A 135 -2.07 -1.60 -3.05
N VAL A 136 -1.29 -1.15 -2.09
CA VAL A 136 -0.83 0.24 -1.96
C VAL A 136 -1.99 1.25 -1.96
N PRO A 137 -2.88 1.20 -0.97
CA PRO A 137 -3.97 2.15 -0.89
C PRO A 137 -3.44 3.56 -0.57
N ALA A 138 -4.07 4.58 -1.15
CA ALA A 138 -3.81 5.98 -0.87
C ALA A 138 -5.13 6.77 -0.84
N TRP A 139 -5.34 7.55 0.23
CA TRP A 139 -6.54 8.39 0.38
C TRP A 139 -6.44 9.66 -0.47
N SER A 140 -7.56 10.06 -1.07
CA SER A 140 -7.70 11.40 -1.60
C SER A 140 -7.73 12.44 -0.47
N PRO A 141 -7.26 13.68 -0.69
CA PRO A 141 -7.25 14.72 0.33
C PRO A 141 -8.63 15.01 0.95
N ASP A 142 -9.69 14.89 0.16
CA ASP A 142 -11.08 15.06 0.63
C ASP A 142 -11.65 13.85 1.40
N GLY A 143 -10.91 12.74 1.43
CA GLY A 143 -11.29 11.50 2.12
C GLY A 143 -12.45 10.74 1.47
N LYS A 144 -12.78 11.03 0.21
CA LYS A 144 -13.90 10.37 -0.48
C LYS A 144 -13.49 9.24 -1.41
N TRP A 145 -12.19 9.17 -1.78
CA TRP A 145 -11.68 8.21 -2.73
C TRP A 145 -10.43 7.53 -2.20
N ILE A 146 -10.19 6.32 -2.68
CA ILE A 146 -8.94 5.59 -2.50
C ILE A 146 -8.38 5.24 -3.87
N ALA A 147 -7.12 5.61 -4.09
CA ALA A 147 -6.33 5.08 -5.18
C ALA A 147 -5.63 3.79 -4.73
N HIS A 148 -5.53 2.82 -5.62
CA HIS A 148 -4.81 1.57 -5.39
C HIS A 148 -4.36 1.00 -6.73
N TRP A 149 -3.34 0.16 -6.75
CA TRP A 149 -3.07 -0.61 -7.94
C TRP A 149 -3.74 -1.99 -7.90
N GLU A 150 -4.06 -2.51 -9.08
CA GLU A 150 -4.53 -3.88 -9.29
C GLU A 150 -3.64 -4.56 -10.31
N GLY A 151 -3.26 -5.78 -10.05
CA GLY A 151 -2.46 -6.59 -10.95
C GLY A 151 -2.07 -7.93 -10.36
N VAL A 152 -1.26 -8.66 -11.11
CA VAL A 152 -0.67 -9.92 -10.66
C VAL A 152 0.54 -9.62 -9.79
N GLU A 153 0.62 -10.24 -8.62
CA GLU A 153 1.76 -10.11 -7.73
C GLU A 153 2.95 -10.95 -8.22
N MET A 154 4.14 -10.38 -8.21
CA MET A 154 5.38 -11.08 -8.62
C MET A 154 5.71 -12.31 -7.76
N ILE A 155 5.28 -12.35 -6.52
CA ILE A 155 5.49 -13.50 -5.62
C ILE A 155 4.87 -14.80 -6.16
N HIS A 156 3.89 -14.69 -7.04
CA HIS A 156 3.28 -15.86 -7.70
C HIS A 156 4.11 -16.43 -8.84
N MET A 157 5.21 -15.80 -9.22
CA MET A 157 6.06 -16.23 -10.35
C MET A 157 6.69 -17.60 -10.15
N SER A 158 7.03 -17.97 -8.92
CA SER A 158 7.62 -19.28 -8.60
C SER A 158 6.70 -20.46 -8.95
N LYS A 159 5.40 -20.21 -9.09
CA LYS A 159 4.39 -21.22 -9.43
C LYS A 159 4.24 -21.43 -10.94
N PHE A 160 4.95 -20.67 -11.74
CA PHE A 160 4.77 -20.67 -13.20
C PHE A 160 5.91 -21.43 -13.89
N THR A 161 5.61 -22.58 -14.45
CA THR A 161 6.52 -23.33 -15.34
C THR A 161 6.05 -23.14 -16.79
N GLY A 162 6.99 -22.93 -17.73
CA GLY A 162 6.68 -22.98 -19.16
C GLY A 162 6.69 -21.67 -19.95
N ILE A 163 6.85 -20.50 -19.30
CA ILE A 163 7.06 -19.23 -19.99
C ILE A 163 8.47 -18.70 -19.65
N GLN A 164 9.18 -18.11 -20.63
CA GLN A 164 10.50 -17.52 -20.38
C GLN A 164 10.40 -16.34 -19.40
N ASN A 165 11.38 -16.18 -18.52
CA ASN A 165 11.33 -15.22 -17.41
C ASN A 165 11.04 -13.77 -17.88
N HIS A 166 11.72 -13.30 -18.93
CA HIS A 166 11.50 -11.95 -19.46
C HIS A 166 10.08 -11.70 -20.01
N GLN A 167 9.42 -12.75 -20.55
CA GLN A 167 8.02 -12.65 -20.98
C GLN A 167 7.07 -12.59 -19.78
N LYS A 168 7.35 -13.35 -18.71
CA LYS A 168 6.58 -13.31 -17.46
C LYS A 168 6.64 -11.92 -16.83
N ASP A 169 7.85 -11.39 -16.68
CA ASP A 169 8.07 -10.06 -16.06
C ASP A 169 7.32 -8.97 -16.82
N ARG A 170 7.37 -9.01 -18.15
CA ARG A 170 6.62 -8.08 -19.01
C ARG A 170 5.12 -8.22 -18.81
N MET A 171 4.58 -9.43 -18.87
CA MET A 171 3.13 -9.67 -18.75
C MET A 171 2.61 -9.27 -17.36
N ILE A 172 3.38 -9.50 -16.31
CA ILE A 172 3.03 -9.09 -14.94
C ILE A 172 3.05 -7.57 -14.86
N GLY A 173 4.12 -6.92 -15.31
CA GLY A 173 4.20 -5.46 -15.34
C GLY A 173 3.06 -4.83 -16.15
N GLU A 174 2.72 -5.38 -17.30
CA GLU A 174 1.59 -4.92 -18.12
C GLU A 174 0.22 -5.12 -17.42
N SER A 175 0.11 -6.02 -16.45
CA SER A 175 -1.11 -6.21 -15.68
C SER A 175 -1.37 -5.11 -14.65
N TRP A 176 -0.33 -4.36 -14.24
CA TRP A 176 -0.42 -3.37 -13.18
C TRP A 176 -1.14 -2.11 -13.65
N ASN A 177 -2.25 -1.82 -12.99
CA ASN A 177 -3.04 -0.65 -13.28
C ASN A 177 -3.46 0.06 -12.01
N VAL A 178 -3.38 1.38 -12.02
CA VAL A 178 -3.91 2.22 -10.96
C VAL A 178 -5.39 2.46 -11.18
N TRP A 179 -6.14 2.31 -10.13
CA TRP A 179 -7.58 2.53 -10.04
C TRP A 179 -7.90 3.50 -8.93
N VAL A 180 -9.00 4.21 -9.05
CA VAL A 180 -9.60 4.96 -7.96
C VAL A 180 -11.00 4.42 -7.71
N VAL A 181 -11.34 4.27 -6.43
CA VAL A 181 -12.65 3.79 -5.98
C VAL A 181 -13.20 4.73 -4.92
N ARG A 182 -14.48 5.07 -5.00
CA ARG A 182 -15.15 5.83 -3.95
C ARG A 182 -15.33 4.94 -2.71
N ILE A 183 -15.20 5.52 -1.50
CA ILE A 183 -15.19 4.74 -0.25
C ILE A 183 -16.48 3.98 0.03
N ASP A 184 -17.59 4.33 -0.65
CA ASP A 184 -18.86 3.58 -0.63
C ASP A 184 -18.91 2.43 -1.65
N GLY A 185 -17.85 2.22 -2.43
CA GLY A 185 -17.74 1.17 -3.44
C GLY A 185 -18.54 1.40 -4.73
N LYS A 186 -19.37 2.43 -4.81
CA LYS A 186 -20.31 2.62 -5.92
C LYS A 186 -19.70 3.13 -7.22
N LYS A 187 -18.53 3.76 -7.14
CA LYS A 187 -17.82 4.31 -8.31
C LYS A 187 -16.38 3.83 -8.32
N LYS A 188 -15.97 3.25 -9.43
CA LYS A 188 -14.59 2.81 -9.68
C LYS A 188 -14.21 3.20 -11.09
N ARG A 189 -13.02 3.77 -11.28
CA ARG A 189 -12.47 4.06 -12.61
C ARG A 189 -11.00 3.69 -12.67
N LYS A 190 -10.54 3.27 -13.84
CA LYS A 190 -9.13 3.10 -14.15
C LYS A 190 -8.48 4.47 -14.34
N VAL A 191 -7.31 4.66 -13.75
CA VAL A 191 -6.47 5.84 -13.94
C VAL A 191 -5.49 5.60 -15.09
N GLY A 192 -4.76 4.50 -15.03
CA GLY A 192 -3.81 4.13 -16.08
C GLY A 192 -2.92 2.99 -15.64
N HIS A 193 -2.00 2.62 -16.52
CA HIS A 193 -0.99 1.62 -16.25
C HIS A 193 0.06 2.18 -15.27
N GLY A 194 0.51 1.38 -14.31
CA GLY A 194 1.50 1.75 -13.30
C GLY A 194 1.15 1.23 -11.91
N ASP A 195 1.94 1.65 -10.93
CA ASP A 195 1.84 1.27 -9.53
C ASP A 195 2.02 2.47 -8.58
N ASP A 196 2.19 2.22 -7.28
CA ASP A 196 2.46 3.19 -6.21
C ASP A 196 1.65 4.50 -6.33
N PRO A 197 0.32 4.43 -6.37
CA PRO A 197 -0.49 5.62 -6.48
C PRO A 197 -0.36 6.51 -5.24
N THR A 198 -0.32 7.82 -5.48
CA THR A 198 -0.49 8.83 -4.44
C THR A 198 -1.38 9.96 -4.95
N TRP A 199 -1.79 10.86 -4.07
CA TRP A 199 -2.62 12.01 -4.41
C TRP A 199 -1.85 13.30 -4.19
N SER A 200 -1.94 14.23 -5.13
CA SER A 200 -1.53 15.61 -4.91
C SER A 200 -2.49 16.32 -3.95
N PRO A 201 -2.07 17.41 -3.30
CA PRO A 201 -2.96 18.23 -2.46
C PRO A 201 -4.21 18.71 -3.22
N ASP A 202 -4.08 18.97 -4.52
CA ASP A 202 -5.17 19.41 -5.40
C ASP A 202 -6.11 18.28 -5.86
N GLY A 203 -5.87 17.04 -5.41
CA GLY A 203 -6.74 15.90 -5.70
C GLY A 203 -6.49 15.22 -7.04
N PHE A 204 -5.30 15.36 -7.63
CA PHE A 204 -4.87 14.57 -8.78
C PHE A 204 -4.15 13.31 -8.33
N VAL A 205 -4.29 12.23 -9.11
CA VAL A 205 -3.60 10.96 -8.83
C VAL A 205 -2.27 10.94 -9.57
N THR A 206 -1.19 10.65 -8.84
CA THR A 206 0.08 10.28 -9.45
C THR A 206 0.26 8.78 -9.40
N ARG A 207 1.05 8.26 -10.31
CA ARG A 207 1.44 6.85 -10.37
C ARG A 207 2.86 6.73 -10.86
N SER A 208 3.58 5.74 -10.41
CA SER A 208 4.85 5.37 -10.99
C SER A 208 4.65 4.44 -12.18
N PHE A 209 5.61 4.47 -13.08
CA PHE A 209 5.62 3.64 -14.27
C PHE A 209 7.05 3.18 -14.55
N PRO A 210 7.34 1.88 -14.55
CA PRO A 210 8.66 1.40 -14.88
C PRO A 210 8.96 1.67 -16.37
N ASP A 211 9.94 2.51 -16.67
CA ASP A 211 10.41 2.76 -18.02
C ASP A 211 11.80 2.17 -18.25
N ALA A 212 11.83 0.90 -18.66
CA ALA A 212 13.08 0.19 -18.94
C ALA A 212 13.90 0.81 -20.09
N LYS A 213 13.30 1.64 -20.93
CA LYS A 213 13.99 2.24 -22.09
C LYS A 213 14.72 3.53 -21.76
N LYS A 214 14.34 4.23 -20.69
CA LYS A 214 14.88 5.54 -20.31
C LYS A 214 15.63 5.58 -18.98
N GLY A 215 15.95 4.40 -18.43
CA GLY A 215 16.87 4.31 -17.29
C GLY A 215 16.28 4.55 -15.91
N GLY A 216 14.95 4.57 -15.73
CA GLY A 216 14.32 4.68 -14.43
C GLY A 216 12.81 4.86 -14.49
N PRO A 217 12.11 4.72 -13.36
CA PRO A 217 10.67 4.90 -13.32
C PRO A 217 10.27 6.35 -13.62
N LYS A 218 9.15 6.50 -14.28
CA LYS A 218 8.49 7.78 -14.52
C LYS A 218 7.38 8.00 -13.50
N ILE A 219 7.20 9.24 -13.11
CA ILE A 219 6.03 9.67 -12.37
C ILE A 219 5.07 10.37 -13.32
N MET A 220 3.86 9.84 -13.40
CA MET A 220 2.77 10.40 -14.18
C MET A 220 1.75 11.04 -13.26
N ILE A 221 1.22 12.19 -13.63
CA ILE A 221 0.07 12.80 -12.98
C ILE A 221 -1.16 12.73 -13.88
N GLU A 222 -2.28 12.29 -13.32
CA GLU A 222 -3.57 12.30 -13.98
C GLU A 222 -4.35 13.54 -13.61
N THR A 223 -4.53 14.42 -14.56
CA THR A 223 -5.44 15.57 -14.46
C THR A 223 -6.82 15.20 -15.01
N LYS A 224 -7.76 16.14 -14.98
CA LYS A 224 -9.10 15.92 -15.56
C LYS A 224 -9.07 15.67 -17.07
N ASN A 225 -8.06 16.18 -17.76
CA ASN A 225 -8.01 16.24 -19.23
C ASN A 225 -6.89 15.42 -19.85
N GLU A 226 -5.83 15.13 -19.11
CA GLU A 226 -4.62 14.48 -19.65
C GLU A 226 -3.82 13.72 -18.59
N SER A 227 -3.03 12.74 -19.07
CA SER A 227 -1.90 12.16 -18.36
C SER A 227 -0.64 12.93 -18.70
N LYS A 228 0.05 13.47 -17.71
CA LYS A 228 1.29 14.24 -17.93
C LYS A 228 2.46 13.59 -17.19
N GLU A 229 3.62 13.55 -17.84
CA GLU A 229 4.86 13.14 -17.19
C GLU A 229 5.36 14.28 -16.28
N LEU A 230 5.59 13.93 -15.01
CA LEU A 230 6.08 14.88 -14.00
C LEU A 230 7.60 14.82 -13.84
N LEU A 231 8.14 13.62 -13.77
CA LEU A 231 9.54 13.38 -13.44
C LEU A 231 10.00 12.03 -13.99
N ILE A 232 11.24 12.00 -14.49
CA ILE A 232 11.99 10.76 -14.72
C ILE A 232 12.99 10.62 -13.58
N VAL A 233 12.88 9.53 -12.82
CA VAL A 233 13.80 9.26 -11.72
C VAL A 233 15.03 8.56 -12.27
N PRO A 234 16.26 9.03 -11.98
CA PRO A 234 17.49 8.39 -12.45
C PRO A 234 17.59 6.92 -12.02
N SER A 235 18.05 6.05 -12.92
CA SER A 235 18.12 4.59 -12.72
C SER A 235 18.99 4.10 -11.55
N GLN A 236 19.86 4.95 -11.02
CA GLN A 236 20.79 4.60 -9.93
C GLN A 236 20.20 4.80 -8.52
N THR A 237 18.99 5.32 -8.41
CA THR A 237 18.32 5.50 -7.11
C THR A 237 17.51 4.24 -6.78
N PRO A 238 17.79 3.53 -5.68
CA PRO A 238 16.96 2.42 -5.25
C PRO A 238 15.56 2.95 -4.88
N HIS A 239 14.54 2.46 -5.59
CA HIS A 239 13.16 2.92 -5.43
C HIS A 239 12.44 2.04 -4.43
N TYR A 240 12.57 2.35 -3.13
CA TYR A 240 11.85 1.69 -2.05
C TYR A 240 11.00 2.67 -1.24
N GLY A 241 10.34 3.62 -1.89
CA GLY A 241 9.52 4.58 -1.18
C GLY A 241 8.34 5.09 -1.99
N ARG A 242 7.25 5.40 -1.31
CA ARG A 242 6.12 6.12 -1.90
C ARG A 242 6.53 7.57 -2.11
N PHE A 243 6.13 8.15 -3.23
CA PHE A 243 6.23 9.58 -3.42
C PHE A 243 5.30 10.30 -2.44
N ALA A 244 5.80 11.32 -1.79
CA ALA A 244 5.02 12.20 -0.95
C ALA A 244 5.02 13.61 -1.55
N TRP A 245 3.88 14.27 -1.52
CA TRP A 245 3.79 15.67 -1.83
C TRP A 245 4.16 16.47 -0.59
N ILE A 246 5.02 17.44 -0.76
CA ILE A 246 5.30 18.43 0.28
C ILE A 246 4.25 19.54 0.13
N PRO A 247 3.53 19.89 1.21
CA PRO A 247 2.52 20.94 1.18
C PRO A 247 3.11 22.29 0.79
#